data_a01be9a6d58a0b444caa79ece2ffbba1
#
_entry.id   a01be9a6d58a0b444caa79ece2ffbba1
#
_cell.length_a   1.000
_cell.length_b   1.000
_cell.length_c   1.000
_cell.angle_alpha   90.00
_cell.angle_beta   90.00
_cell.angle_gamma   90.00
#
_symmetry.space_group_name_H-M   'P 1'
#
loop_
_entity.id
_entity.type
_entity.pdbx_description
1 polymer ?
#
loop_
_entity_poly.entity_id
_entity_poly.type
_entity_poly.pdbx_seq_one_letter_code
_entity_poly.pdbx_strand_id
1 'polypeptide(L)'
;LVKILDSGSSTTTRAIYGYDQQGQLTSATVGGTRYTYTYDTAGNIQSKKVGSTTTNYTYGNSAWRDLLTAYNGGSITYSGGNPTKYYDGSTFTWTQGRRLATAKVGSTNISYAYDMAGVRSSKTV
;
A
#
# COMPACT_ATOMS: atom_id res chain seq x y z
N LEU A 1 25.39 -1.18 1.40
CA LEU A 1 25.15 0.21 1.01
C LEU A 1 25.41 0.36 -0.50
N VAL A 2 24.42 0.84 -1.25
CA VAL A 2 24.55 1.12 -2.69
C VAL A 2 24.42 2.62 -2.92
N LYS A 3 25.35 3.20 -3.66
CA LYS A 3 25.32 4.61 -4.07
C LYS A 3 25.11 4.73 -5.57
N ILE A 4 24.26 5.66 -5.98
CA ILE A 4 24.17 6.12 -7.36
C ILE A 4 24.82 7.50 -7.43
N LEU A 5 25.85 7.62 -8.28
CA LEU A 5 26.61 8.84 -8.49
C LEU A 5 26.31 9.42 -9.87
N ASP A 6 26.33 10.74 -9.98
CA ASP A 6 26.31 11.42 -11.27
C ASP A 6 27.75 11.51 -11.81
N SER A 7 27.96 11.19 -13.08
CA SER A 7 29.24 11.29 -13.77
C SER A 7 29.37 12.65 -14.45
N GLY A 8 29.89 13.62 -13.73
CA GLY A 8 30.23 14.96 -14.25
C GLY A 8 31.59 15.40 -13.71
N SER A 9 32.00 16.64 -13.98
CA SER A 9 33.25 17.22 -13.42
C SER A 9 33.25 17.32 -11.89
N SER A 10 32.11 17.06 -11.24
CA SER A 10 31.94 16.88 -9.79
C SER A 10 31.03 15.67 -9.55
N THR A 11 31.50 14.67 -8.81
CA THR A 11 30.69 13.49 -8.43
C THR A 11 29.67 13.88 -7.36
N THR A 12 28.39 13.98 -7.74
CA THR A 12 27.29 14.22 -6.81
C THR A 12 26.57 12.91 -6.48
N THR A 13 26.43 12.58 -5.21
CA THR A 13 25.65 11.42 -4.78
C THR A 13 24.16 11.70 -5.01
N ARG A 14 23.51 10.99 -5.94
CA ARG A 14 22.07 11.13 -6.23
C ARG A 14 21.20 10.33 -5.27
N ALA A 15 21.66 9.12 -4.92
CA ALA A 15 20.93 8.27 -4.01
C ALA A 15 21.88 7.35 -3.24
N ILE A 16 21.46 7.00 -2.01
CA ILE A 16 22.13 6.02 -1.15
C ILE A 16 21.08 5.06 -0.64
N TYR A 17 21.34 3.76 -0.77
CA TYR A 17 20.43 2.71 -0.32
C TYR A 17 21.10 1.82 0.71
N GLY A 18 20.39 1.45 1.76
CA GLY A 18 20.80 0.49 2.78
C GLY A 18 19.87 -0.71 2.79
N TYR A 19 20.45 -1.90 2.93
CA TYR A 19 19.72 -3.17 2.95
C TYR A 19 20.11 -3.96 4.20
N ASP A 20 19.22 -4.82 4.69
CA ASP A 20 19.51 -5.82 5.72
C ASP A 20 20.18 -7.08 5.13
N GLN A 21 20.35 -8.09 5.99
CA GLN A 21 20.96 -9.37 5.58
C GLN A 21 20.04 -10.21 4.67
N GLN A 22 18.73 -9.94 4.68
CA GLN A 22 17.73 -10.57 3.84
C GLN A 22 17.58 -9.87 2.48
N GLY A 23 18.33 -8.76 2.24
CA GLY A 23 18.23 -7.96 1.02
C GLY A 23 17.05 -6.98 1.00
N GLN A 24 16.37 -6.77 2.14
CA GLN A 24 15.26 -5.82 2.24
C GLN A 24 15.79 -4.39 2.36
N LEU A 25 15.16 -3.43 1.70
CA LEU A 25 15.54 -2.02 1.73
C LEU A 25 15.19 -1.40 3.10
N THR A 26 16.19 -1.14 3.94
CA THR A 26 15.99 -0.53 5.28
C THR A 26 16.12 0.99 5.27
N SER A 27 16.84 1.55 4.30
CA SER A 27 16.95 2.99 4.15
C SER A 27 17.19 3.43 2.71
N ALA A 28 16.72 4.62 2.36
CA ALA A 28 17.06 5.31 1.13
C ALA A 28 17.28 6.80 1.45
N THR A 29 18.26 7.42 0.81
CA THR A 29 18.39 8.89 0.77
C THR A 29 18.41 9.30 -0.68
N VAL A 30 17.43 10.09 -1.10
CA VAL A 30 17.25 10.53 -2.48
C VAL A 30 16.96 12.03 -2.45
N GLY A 31 17.74 12.82 -3.20
CA GLY A 31 17.59 14.27 -3.23
C GLY A 31 17.62 14.92 -1.84
N GLY A 32 18.45 14.42 -0.92
CA GLY A 32 18.55 14.91 0.46
C GLY A 32 17.45 14.41 1.40
N THR A 33 16.38 13.78 0.90
CA THR A 33 15.32 13.21 1.74
C THR A 33 15.68 11.79 2.16
N ARG A 34 15.62 11.54 3.47
CA ARG A 34 15.85 10.21 4.05
C ARG A 34 14.54 9.46 4.27
N TYR A 35 14.51 8.23 3.80
CA TYR A 35 13.46 7.23 4.00
C TYR A 35 14.02 6.10 4.84
N THR A 36 13.25 5.57 5.79
CA THR A 36 13.59 4.34 6.51
C THR A 36 12.38 3.40 6.52
N TYR A 37 12.66 2.10 6.50
CA TYR A 37 11.66 1.05 6.43
C TYR A 37 11.95 -0.01 7.48
N THR A 38 10.91 -0.56 8.08
CA THR A 38 11.01 -1.73 8.96
C THR A 38 10.08 -2.82 8.46
N TYR A 39 10.46 -4.06 8.71
CA TYR A 39 9.75 -5.25 8.26
C TYR A 39 9.51 -6.20 9.42
N ASP A 40 8.49 -7.03 9.31
CA ASP A 40 8.30 -8.18 10.20
C ASP A 40 9.17 -9.37 9.74
N THR A 41 9.11 -10.47 10.50
CA THR A 41 9.88 -11.69 10.20
C THR A 41 9.44 -12.40 8.92
N ALA A 42 8.27 -12.08 8.39
CA ALA A 42 7.75 -12.62 7.13
C ALA A 42 8.10 -11.73 5.91
N GLY A 43 8.72 -10.56 6.15
CA GLY A 43 9.09 -9.60 5.10
C GLY A 43 8.02 -8.55 4.80
N ASN A 44 6.92 -8.51 5.56
CA ASN A 44 5.91 -7.47 5.40
C ASN A 44 6.42 -6.14 5.96
N ILE A 45 6.18 -5.04 5.23
CA ILE A 45 6.55 -3.70 5.70
C ILE A 45 5.73 -3.31 6.92
N GLN A 46 6.38 -3.02 8.05
CA GLN A 46 5.71 -2.55 9.27
C GLN A 46 5.66 -1.02 9.38
N SER A 47 6.70 -0.35 8.91
CA SER A 47 6.70 1.11 8.89
C SER A 47 7.50 1.68 7.73
N LYS A 48 7.10 2.89 7.30
CA LYS A 48 7.85 3.79 6.45
C LYS A 48 7.96 5.14 7.14
N LYS A 49 9.18 5.66 7.29
CA LYS A 49 9.42 7.00 7.83
C LYS A 49 10.04 7.89 6.77
N VAL A 50 9.52 9.11 6.65
CA VAL A 50 10.03 10.16 5.75
C VAL A 50 10.20 11.43 6.60
N GLY A 51 11.44 11.85 6.82
CA GLY A 51 11.73 12.92 7.77
C GLY A 51 11.22 12.59 9.17
N SER A 52 10.31 13.39 9.72
CA SER A 52 9.65 13.16 11.01
C SER A 52 8.37 12.34 10.93
N THR A 53 7.81 12.12 9.73
CA THR A 53 6.51 11.45 9.54
C THR A 53 6.70 9.95 9.41
N THR A 54 6.00 9.18 10.24
CA THR A 54 5.96 7.72 10.19
C THR A 54 4.58 7.25 9.76
N THR A 55 4.54 6.36 8.78
CA THR A 55 3.35 5.63 8.34
C THR A 55 3.49 4.19 8.82
N ASN A 56 2.49 3.66 9.51
CA ASN A 56 2.47 2.31 10.05
C ASN A 56 1.54 1.39 9.25
N TYR A 57 1.93 0.13 9.14
CA TYR A 57 1.20 -0.94 8.47
C TYR A 57 0.95 -2.06 9.48
N THR A 58 -0.28 -2.56 9.58
CA THR A 58 -0.64 -3.61 10.54
C THR A 58 -1.22 -4.82 9.81
N TYR A 59 -0.77 -6.01 10.20
CA TYR A 59 -1.17 -7.32 9.68
C TYR A 59 -1.76 -8.13 10.83
N GLY A 60 -3.02 -7.87 11.18
CA GLY A 60 -3.68 -8.43 12.36
C GLY A 60 -4.47 -9.72 12.12
N ASN A 61 -4.45 -10.27 10.90
CA ASN A 61 -5.17 -11.51 10.57
C ASN A 61 -4.28 -12.73 10.86
N SER A 62 -4.64 -13.54 11.85
CA SER A 62 -3.86 -14.71 12.25
C SER A 62 -3.87 -15.84 11.21
N ALA A 63 -4.93 -15.95 10.42
CA ALA A 63 -5.06 -16.96 9.36
C ALA A 63 -4.41 -16.53 8.04
N TRP A 64 -4.32 -15.24 7.80
CA TRP A 64 -3.67 -14.66 6.62
C TRP A 64 -2.74 -13.54 7.06
N ARG A 65 -1.52 -13.90 7.40
CA ARG A 65 -0.55 -12.98 8.05
C ARG A 65 -0.05 -11.84 7.17
N ASP A 66 -0.14 -11.99 5.85
CA ASP A 66 0.27 -10.96 4.87
C ASP A 66 -0.87 -10.01 4.52
N LEU A 67 -2.07 -10.20 5.10
CA LEU A 67 -3.22 -9.33 4.86
C LEU A 67 -3.10 -8.04 5.66
N LEU A 68 -2.98 -6.91 4.97
CA LEU A 68 -2.94 -5.59 5.59
C LEU A 68 -4.30 -5.28 6.23
N THR A 69 -4.36 -5.15 7.56
CA THR A 69 -5.59 -4.90 8.33
C THR A 69 -5.72 -3.48 8.84
N ALA A 70 -4.61 -2.70 8.87
CA ALA A 70 -4.67 -1.28 9.10
C ALA A 70 -3.51 -0.54 8.41
N TYR A 71 -3.78 0.71 8.01
CA TYR A 71 -2.81 1.64 7.44
C TYR A 71 -2.89 2.95 8.21
N ASN A 72 -1.77 3.35 8.80
CA ASN A 72 -1.63 4.57 9.61
C ASN A 72 -2.73 4.74 10.67
N GLY A 73 -3.13 3.64 11.34
CA GLY A 73 -4.18 3.61 12.36
C GLY A 73 -5.60 3.47 11.83
N GLY A 74 -5.84 3.70 10.54
CA GLY A 74 -7.12 3.46 9.89
C GLY A 74 -7.32 1.97 9.56
N SER A 75 -8.44 1.37 10.00
CA SER A 75 -8.73 -0.04 9.79
C SER A 75 -9.15 -0.35 8.35
N ILE A 76 -8.73 -1.53 7.88
CA ILE A 76 -9.16 -2.12 6.61
C ILE A 76 -9.90 -3.41 6.94
N THR A 77 -11.12 -3.57 6.45
CA THR A 77 -11.93 -4.77 6.68
C THR A 77 -12.21 -5.52 5.38
N TYR A 78 -12.39 -6.83 5.47
CA TYR A 78 -12.52 -7.73 4.33
C TYR A 78 -13.69 -8.68 4.52
N SER A 79 -14.27 -9.13 3.41
CA SER A 79 -15.23 -10.24 3.35
C SER A 79 -14.95 -11.07 2.10
N GLY A 80 -14.81 -12.38 2.25
CA GLY A 80 -14.46 -13.28 1.14
C GLY A 80 -13.17 -12.91 0.40
N GLY A 81 -12.19 -12.31 1.10
CA GLY A 81 -10.92 -11.85 0.53
C GLY A 81 -11.00 -10.49 -0.18
N ASN A 82 -12.18 -9.86 -0.24
CA ASN A 82 -12.36 -8.54 -0.85
C ASN A 82 -12.43 -7.46 0.23
N PRO A 83 -11.81 -6.27 0.06
CA PRO A 83 -11.95 -5.17 1.00
C PRO A 83 -13.40 -4.66 1.02
N THR A 84 -13.97 -4.49 2.21
CA THR A 84 -15.30 -3.90 2.42
C THR A 84 -15.22 -2.48 2.96
N LYS A 85 -14.10 -2.15 3.62
CA LYS A 85 -13.80 -0.80 4.08
C LYS A 85 -12.31 -0.53 3.99
N TYR A 86 -11.92 0.66 3.57
CA TYR A 86 -10.53 1.13 3.59
C TYR A 86 -10.27 2.06 4.79
N TYR A 87 -8.98 2.27 5.06
CA TYR A 87 -8.45 3.12 6.13
C TYR A 87 -8.92 4.59 6.06
N ASP A 88 -9.29 5.09 4.89
CA ASP A 88 -9.80 6.44 4.64
C ASP A 88 -11.32 6.54 4.82
N GLY A 89 -11.99 5.47 5.24
CA GLY A 89 -13.43 5.37 5.41
C GLY A 89 -14.19 5.00 4.14
N SER A 90 -13.53 4.84 3.01
CA SER A 90 -14.15 4.32 1.78
C SER A 90 -14.74 2.93 2.01
N THR A 91 -15.93 2.67 1.46
CA THR A 91 -16.61 1.37 1.59
C THR A 91 -16.94 0.78 0.22
N PHE A 92 -16.97 -0.56 0.17
CA PHE A 92 -17.11 -1.32 -1.06
C PHE A 92 -18.10 -2.47 -0.87
N THR A 93 -18.91 -2.74 -1.88
CA THR A 93 -19.69 -3.97 -1.98
C THR A 93 -19.28 -4.75 -3.23
N TRP A 94 -19.39 -6.07 -3.16
CA TRP A 94 -18.92 -6.98 -4.19
C TRP A 94 -20.04 -7.91 -4.62
N THR A 95 -20.03 -8.29 -5.88
CA THR A 95 -20.95 -9.25 -6.47
C THR A 95 -20.20 -10.32 -7.23
N GLN A 96 -20.80 -11.50 -7.36
CA GLN A 96 -20.21 -12.64 -8.09
C GLN A 96 -18.73 -12.87 -7.76
N GLY A 97 -18.41 -12.89 -6.46
CA GLY A 97 -17.08 -13.12 -5.94
C GLY A 97 -16.22 -11.85 -5.90
N ARG A 98 -15.65 -11.42 -7.01
CA ARG A 98 -14.66 -10.33 -7.05
C ARG A 98 -15.03 -9.14 -7.94
N ARG A 99 -16.30 -9.01 -8.32
CA ARG A 99 -16.77 -7.86 -9.11
C ARG A 99 -17.23 -6.75 -8.19
N LEU A 100 -16.64 -5.57 -8.30
CA LEU A 100 -17.02 -4.41 -7.49
C LEU A 100 -18.43 -3.94 -7.90
N ALA A 101 -19.41 -4.05 -6.99
CA ALA A 101 -20.77 -3.61 -7.24
C ALA A 101 -20.96 -2.14 -6.92
N THR A 102 -20.50 -1.70 -5.75
CA THR A 102 -20.54 -0.29 -5.36
C THR A 102 -19.25 0.14 -4.66
N ALA A 103 -18.95 1.44 -4.74
CA ALA A 103 -17.95 2.10 -3.93
C ALA A 103 -18.52 3.41 -3.39
N LYS A 104 -18.24 3.73 -2.13
CA LYS A 104 -18.46 5.05 -1.55
C LYS A 104 -17.10 5.63 -1.16
N VAL A 105 -16.73 6.75 -1.75
CA VAL A 105 -15.46 7.45 -1.50
C VAL A 105 -15.79 8.89 -1.09
N GLY A 106 -15.57 9.21 0.17
CA GLY A 106 -16.06 10.45 0.75
C GLY A 106 -17.57 10.56 0.64
N SER A 107 -18.08 11.59 -0.04
CA SER A 107 -19.51 11.79 -0.33
C SER A 107 -19.96 11.16 -1.66
N THR A 108 -19.04 10.67 -2.49
CA THR A 108 -19.34 10.15 -3.82
C THR A 108 -19.74 8.68 -3.75
N ASN A 109 -20.91 8.33 -4.29
CA ASN A 109 -21.36 6.96 -4.48
C ASN A 109 -21.16 6.56 -5.93
N ILE A 110 -20.58 5.38 -6.14
CA ILE A 110 -20.29 4.83 -7.47
C ILE A 110 -20.94 3.45 -7.55
N SER A 111 -21.63 3.15 -8.64
CA SER A 111 -22.15 1.81 -8.90
C SER A 111 -21.69 1.28 -10.26
N TYR A 112 -21.57 -0.04 -10.33
CA TYR A 112 -21.12 -0.76 -11.51
C TYR A 112 -22.11 -1.88 -11.86
N ALA A 113 -22.42 -2.03 -13.15
CA ALA A 113 -23.13 -3.19 -13.68
C ALA A 113 -22.23 -4.01 -14.60
N TYR A 114 -22.54 -5.30 -14.69
CA TYR A 114 -21.79 -6.27 -15.48
C TYR A 114 -22.75 -7.08 -16.33
N ASP A 115 -22.33 -7.44 -17.53
CA ASP A 115 -23.07 -8.36 -18.39
C ASP A 115 -22.91 -9.82 -17.95
N MET A 116 -23.55 -10.74 -18.65
CA MET A 116 -23.50 -12.18 -18.35
C MET A 116 -22.11 -12.77 -18.53
N ALA A 117 -21.26 -12.19 -19.37
CA ALA A 117 -19.86 -12.60 -19.57
C ALA A 117 -18.93 -12.01 -18.49
N GLY A 118 -19.44 -11.11 -17.63
CA GLY A 118 -18.70 -10.49 -16.57
C GLY A 118 -17.89 -9.26 -16.98
N VAL A 119 -18.14 -8.75 -18.15
CA VAL A 119 -17.59 -7.48 -18.61
C VAL A 119 -18.38 -6.33 -18.00
N ARG A 120 -17.70 -5.30 -17.51
CA ARG A 120 -18.38 -4.12 -16.95
C ARG A 120 -19.14 -3.38 -18.06
N SER A 121 -20.46 -3.34 -17.94
CA SER A 121 -21.36 -2.71 -18.89
C SER A 121 -21.67 -1.25 -18.57
N SER A 122 -21.62 -0.86 -17.27
CA SER A 122 -21.85 0.54 -16.88
C SER A 122 -21.09 0.95 -15.63
N LYS A 123 -20.90 2.26 -15.47
CA LYS A 123 -20.47 2.96 -14.26
C LYS A 123 -21.36 4.19 -14.08
N THR A 124 -21.96 4.34 -12.90
CA THR A 124 -22.72 5.53 -12.49
C THR A 124 -22.03 6.17 -11.28
N VAL A 125 -21.93 7.49 -11.27
CA VAL A 125 -21.32 8.31 -10.20
C VAL A 125 -22.33 9.32 -9.71
#